data_37d6064c2a3e7f2c12d2a2ad6228dda5
#
_entry.id   37d6064c2a3e7f2c12d2a2ad6228dda5
#
_cell.length_a   1.000
_cell.length_b   1.000
_cell.length_c   1.000
_cell.angle_alpha   90.00
_cell.angle_beta   90.00
_cell.angle_gamma   90.00
#
_symmetry.space_group_name_H-M   'P 1'
#
loop_
_entity.id
_entity.type
_entity.pdbx_description
1 polymer ?
#
loop_
_entity_poly.entity_id
_entity_poly.type
_entity_poly.pdbx_seq_one_letter_code
_entity_poly.pdbx_strand_id
1 'polypeptide(L)'
;MAKSSMADLIVEGVNTTTVPGKVTDPRLSYKVSILKGAFDTNHGVLQTRMHMVVCYKKLHADDGDSGWYVGGWIKETLGKALEEDPILAGRLVTCEDGGLEIVSNDSGVRIVEARIPLSLVEFLESKEKDQIKTELVSWKDVDESNPQFSPLYYIQVTNFQCGGYSLGISCNLLLADPFRMVKFLNRWAEIHKNIAYEGEIPRTPLFYAPNFAKRVGCPPPSSIAAASNPSWTNSKTAIFDISIDEKLNSRDEICNHVVSVCIEEADDKFGLKMGPNFVLITKKPNGDAKVEKRSKEGSFGPLKSLKYEINSSNWEDLEANKITFRRDNLPIEVSHWVARNDLEGVVLVVISSPWEGKCGMKVYVTFPRANGLY
;
A
#
# COMPACT_ATOMS: atom_id res chain seq x y z
N MET A 1 -29.81 23.93 4.21
CA MET A 1 -28.63 23.29 3.57
C MET A 1 -28.72 21.82 3.86
N ALA A 2 -29.08 21.02 2.87
CA ALA A 2 -29.16 19.57 3.00
C ALA A 2 -27.73 19.06 3.21
N LYS A 3 -27.48 18.31 4.30
CA LYS A 3 -26.28 17.48 4.43
C LYS A 3 -26.28 16.55 3.23
N SER A 4 -25.29 16.69 2.33
CA SER A 4 -24.99 15.67 1.33
C SER A 4 -24.83 14.37 2.11
N SER A 5 -25.71 13.43 1.91
CA SER A 5 -25.61 12.09 2.51
C SER A 5 -24.47 11.42 1.75
N MET A 6 -23.28 11.38 2.38
CA MET A 6 -22.22 10.48 1.94
C MET A 6 -22.84 9.09 1.77
N ALA A 7 -22.54 8.44 0.66
CA ALA A 7 -23.01 7.09 0.43
C ALA A 7 -22.37 6.17 1.48
N ASP A 8 -23.18 5.69 2.43
CA ASP A 8 -22.68 4.85 3.53
C ASP A 8 -22.16 3.52 2.98
N LEU A 9 -20.85 3.33 3.04
CA LEU A 9 -20.24 2.05 2.73
C LEU A 9 -20.66 1.02 3.78
N ILE A 10 -21.12 -0.14 3.32
CA ILE A 10 -21.58 -1.24 4.18
C ILE A 10 -20.53 -2.34 4.14
N VAL A 11 -19.91 -2.63 5.27
CA VAL A 11 -19.03 -3.80 5.43
C VAL A 11 -19.88 -5.04 5.62
N GLU A 12 -19.71 -6.04 4.76
CA GLU A 12 -20.49 -7.28 4.77
C GLU A 12 -19.69 -8.48 5.30
N GLY A 13 -18.36 -8.41 5.24
CA GLY A 13 -17.50 -9.47 5.74
C GLY A 13 -16.08 -9.02 6.05
N VAL A 14 -15.49 -9.66 7.05
CA VAL A 14 -14.08 -9.48 7.41
C VAL A 14 -13.45 -10.85 7.57
N ASN A 15 -12.41 -11.12 6.82
CA ASN A 15 -11.73 -12.40 6.77
C ASN A 15 -10.21 -12.20 6.95
N THR A 16 -9.49 -13.29 7.14
CA THR A 16 -8.04 -13.30 7.10
C THR A 16 -7.60 -14.46 6.22
N THR A 17 -6.74 -14.18 5.24
CA THR A 17 -6.11 -15.19 4.40
C THR A 17 -4.65 -15.33 4.81
N THR A 18 -4.28 -16.57 5.08
CA THR A 18 -2.92 -16.96 5.48
C THR A 18 -2.24 -17.74 4.35
N VAL A 19 -0.95 -17.99 4.51
CA VAL A 19 -0.22 -18.97 3.68
C VAL A 19 -0.86 -20.35 3.90
N PRO A 20 -1.27 -21.07 2.85
CA PRO A 20 -1.84 -22.40 3.01
C PRO A 20 -0.78 -23.46 3.37
N GLY A 21 -1.17 -24.43 4.16
CA GLY A 21 -0.35 -25.60 4.46
C GLY A 21 0.55 -25.45 5.67
N LYS A 22 1.82 -25.78 5.52
CA LYS A 22 2.79 -25.79 6.63
C LYS A 22 3.20 -24.37 7.03
N VAL A 23 3.50 -24.22 8.32
CA VAL A 23 4.14 -23.00 8.84
C VAL A 23 5.38 -22.66 8.01
N THR A 24 5.54 -21.40 7.65
CA THR A 24 6.73 -20.92 6.93
C THR A 24 8.00 -21.22 7.74
N ASP A 25 8.89 -22.04 7.16
CA ASP A 25 10.15 -22.44 7.79
C ASP A 25 11.29 -22.44 6.74
N PRO A 26 12.41 -21.75 6.97
CA PRO A 26 12.65 -20.85 8.11
C PRO A 26 11.77 -19.57 8.06
N ARG A 27 11.43 -19.05 9.22
CA ARG A 27 10.73 -17.75 9.31
C ARG A 27 11.62 -16.64 8.79
N LEU A 28 11.10 -15.86 7.85
CA LEU A 28 11.75 -14.65 7.39
C LEU A 28 11.56 -13.54 8.43
N SER A 29 12.60 -12.76 8.66
CA SER A 29 12.56 -11.61 9.56
C SER A 29 13.27 -10.42 8.92
N TYR A 30 12.64 -9.24 9.02
CA TYR A 30 13.20 -7.95 8.60
C TYR A 30 13.31 -7.03 9.80
N LYS A 31 14.52 -6.59 10.14
CA LYS A 31 14.74 -5.67 11.24
C LYS A 31 14.20 -4.28 10.94
N VAL A 32 13.54 -3.67 11.94
CA VAL A 32 13.05 -2.31 11.86
C VAL A 32 13.76 -1.48 12.94
N SER A 33 14.68 -0.63 12.51
CA SER A 33 15.45 0.23 13.40
C SER A 33 14.85 1.63 13.43
N ILE A 34 14.33 2.06 14.58
CA ILE A 34 13.83 3.42 14.80
C ILE A 34 14.87 4.16 15.62
N LEU A 35 15.43 5.25 15.07
CA LEU A 35 16.42 6.05 15.78
C LEU A 35 15.73 6.86 16.88
N LYS A 36 16.03 6.51 18.16
CA LYS A 36 15.58 7.22 19.35
C LYS A 36 16.21 8.63 19.37
N GLY A 37 15.43 9.64 19.62
CA GLY A 37 15.85 11.06 19.63
C GLY A 37 15.25 11.87 18.49
N ALA A 38 14.77 11.20 17.43
CA ALA A 38 14.00 11.85 16.37
C ALA A 38 12.51 12.01 16.72
N PHE A 39 12.02 11.25 17.72
CA PHE A 39 10.59 11.23 18.09
C PHE A 39 10.48 11.26 19.60
N ASP A 40 9.88 12.30 20.16
CA ASP A 40 9.53 12.35 21.59
C ASP A 40 8.47 11.32 21.96
N THR A 41 7.72 10.85 20.96
CA THR A 41 6.81 9.71 21.01
C THR A 41 6.90 9.00 19.67
N ASN A 42 6.96 7.66 19.65
CA ASN A 42 6.98 6.85 18.41
C ASN A 42 5.67 6.97 17.58
N HIS A 43 4.73 7.81 18.03
CA HIS A 43 3.44 7.99 17.38
C HIS A 43 3.59 8.46 15.94
N GLY A 44 3.02 7.70 15.02
CA GLY A 44 2.95 8.02 13.60
C GLY A 44 3.97 7.32 12.71
N VAL A 45 5.15 6.92 13.21
CA VAL A 45 6.16 6.22 12.39
C VAL A 45 5.65 4.88 11.88
N LEU A 46 5.01 4.10 12.74
CA LEU A 46 4.43 2.81 12.39
C LEU A 46 3.14 2.95 11.57
N GLN A 47 2.62 4.16 11.41
CA GLN A 47 1.34 4.42 10.75
C GLN A 47 1.47 4.81 9.28
N THR A 48 2.71 4.93 8.76
CA THR A 48 2.93 5.31 7.35
C THR A 48 2.57 4.18 6.41
N ARG A 49 1.63 4.44 5.50
CA ARG A 49 1.05 3.45 4.59
C ARG A 49 0.99 3.96 3.17
N MET A 50 1.08 3.05 2.21
CA MET A 50 0.57 3.32 0.89
C MET A 50 -0.85 2.76 0.76
N HIS A 51 -1.68 3.50 0.06
CA HIS A 51 -2.98 3.05 -0.38
C HIS A 51 -3.04 3.01 -1.90
N MET A 52 -3.81 2.06 -2.42
CA MET A 52 -4.12 1.97 -3.83
C MET A 52 -5.58 1.53 -3.99
N VAL A 53 -6.29 2.12 -4.95
CA VAL A 53 -7.62 1.70 -5.36
C VAL A 53 -7.57 1.37 -6.84
N VAL A 54 -7.97 0.17 -7.20
CA VAL A 54 -8.06 -0.30 -8.58
C VAL A 54 -9.52 -0.63 -8.87
N CYS A 55 -10.12 0.02 -9.87
CA CYS A 55 -11.53 -0.13 -10.21
C CYS A 55 -11.73 -0.90 -11.51
N TYR A 56 -12.71 -1.79 -11.51
CA TYR A 56 -13.04 -2.67 -12.62
C TYR A 56 -14.52 -2.57 -13.00
N LYS A 57 -14.78 -2.61 -14.31
CA LYS A 57 -16.14 -2.71 -14.81
C LYS A 57 -16.71 -4.12 -14.61
N LYS A 58 -18.03 -4.23 -14.58
CA LYS A 58 -18.73 -5.48 -14.83
C LYS A 58 -18.48 -5.89 -16.30
N LEU A 59 -18.09 -7.14 -16.54
CA LEU A 59 -17.75 -7.62 -17.89
C LEU A 59 -19.00 -7.96 -18.73
N HIS A 60 -19.92 -8.75 -18.15
CA HIS A 60 -21.10 -9.26 -18.86
C HIS A 60 -22.37 -8.93 -18.10
N ALA A 61 -23.47 -8.71 -18.83
CA ALA A 61 -24.75 -8.38 -18.22
C ALA A 61 -25.25 -9.49 -17.26
N ASP A 62 -24.96 -10.75 -17.61
CA ASP A 62 -25.33 -11.94 -16.84
C ASP A 62 -24.34 -12.27 -15.71
N ASP A 63 -23.19 -11.60 -15.66
CA ASP A 63 -22.28 -11.66 -14.50
C ASP A 63 -23.02 -11.09 -13.30
N GLY A 64 -23.58 -11.93 -12.45
CA GLY A 64 -24.17 -11.51 -11.19
C GLY A 64 -23.26 -10.57 -10.41
N ASP A 65 -23.13 -10.71 -9.14
CA ASP A 65 -22.28 -9.90 -8.28
C ASP A 65 -20.76 -10.11 -8.58
N SER A 66 -20.26 -9.47 -9.65
CA SER A 66 -18.90 -9.72 -10.16
C SER A 66 -17.80 -9.49 -9.11
N GLY A 67 -17.99 -8.53 -8.21
CA GLY A 67 -17.07 -8.30 -7.10
C GLY A 67 -17.12 -9.40 -6.04
N TRP A 68 -18.30 -9.98 -5.75
CA TRP A 68 -18.41 -11.12 -4.85
C TRP A 68 -17.76 -12.38 -5.40
N TYR A 69 -17.90 -12.61 -6.69
CA TYR A 69 -17.26 -13.72 -7.38
C TYR A 69 -15.73 -13.58 -7.32
N VAL A 70 -15.23 -12.38 -7.63
CA VAL A 70 -13.79 -12.07 -7.52
C VAL A 70 -13.34 -12.16 -6.06
N GLY A 71 -14.12 -11.64 -5.10
CA GLY A 71 -13.84 -11.75 -3.67
C GLY A 71 -13.69 -13.19 -3.18
N GLY A 72 -14.53 -14.10 -3.69
CA GLY A 72 -14.40 -15.55 -3.43
C GLY A 72 -13.04 -16.09 -3.89
N TRP A 73 -12.66 -15.82 -5.13
CA TRP A 73 -11.37 -16.22 -5.70
C TRP A 73 -10.19 -15.56 -5.01
N ILE A 74 -10.30 -14.29 -4.61
CA ILE A 74 -9.27 -13.57 -3.86
C ILE A 74 -8.88 -14.34 -2.61
N LYS A 75 -9.84 -14.83 -1.85
CA LYS A 75 -9.59 -15.61 -0.63
C LYS A 75 -8.82 -16.92 -0.89
N GLU A 76 -9.08 -17.58 -2.01
CA GLU A 76 -8.39 -18.81 -2.39
C GLU A 76 -7.00 -18.55 -2.93
N THR A 77 -6.87 -17.59 -3.83
CA THR A 77 -5.64 -17.40 -4.61
C THR A 77 -4.59 -16.53 -3.92
N LEU A 78 -5.02 -15.64 -3.02
CA LEU A 78 -4.09 -14.83 -2.23
C LEU A 78 -3.17 -15.71 -1.37
N GLY A 79 -3.73 -16.76 -0.75
CA GLY A 79 -2.91 -17.71 0.02
C GLY A 79 -1.79 -18.30 -0.82
N LYS A 80 -2.07 -18.68 -2.06
CA LYS A 80 -1.05 -19.18 -3.01
C LYS A 80 -0.01 -18.14 -3.40
N ALA A 81 -0.42 -16.91 -3.59
CA ALA A 81 0.52 -15.81 -3.86
C ALA A 81 1.43 -15.52 -2.65
N LEU A 82 0.89 -15.65 -1.44
CA LEU A 82 1.66 -15.47 -0.19
C LEU A 82 2.69 -16.58 0.04
N GLU A 83 2.57 -17.76 -0.58
CA GLU A 83 3.63 -18.79 -0.56
C GLU A 83 4.92 -18.27 -1.23
N GLU A 84 4.80 -17.42 -2.26
CA GLU A 84 5.96 -16.82 -2.94
C GLU A 84 6.57 -15.63 -2.18
N ASP A 85 5.77 -14.93 -1.36
CA ASP A 85 6.23 -13.78 -0.54
C ASP A 85 5.58 -13.80 0.87
N PRO A 86 5.95 -14.77 1.73
CA PRO A 86 5.26 -15.01 3.00
C PRO A 86 5.41 -13.87 4.02
N ILE A 87 6.41 -13.01 3.87
CA ILE A 87 6.57 -11.85 4.75
C ILE A 87 5.40 -10.87 4.68
N LEU A 88 4.68 -10.84 3.54
CA LEU A 88 3.48 -9.99 3.38
C LEU A 88 2.32 -10.43 4.29
N ALA A 89 2.32 -11.68 4.75
CA ALA A 89 1.39 -12.20 5.75
C ALA A 89 1.87 -11.99 7.20
N GLY A 90 3.03 -11.36 7.39
CA GLY A 90 3.71 -11.21 8.67
C GLY A 90 3.14 -10.09 9.56
N ARG A 91 3.77 -9.99 10.73
CA ARG A 91 3.45 -8.96 11.74
C ARG A 91 4.71 -8.30 12.23
N LEU A 92 4.53 -7.07 12.72
CA LEU A 92 5.56 -6.38 13.49
C LEU A 92 5.59 -6.99 14.90
N VAL A 93 6.78 -7.33 15.37
CA VAL A 93 7.00 -7.98 16.68
C VAL A 93 8.05 -7.19 17.43
N THR A 94 7.86 -7.00 18.72
CA THR A 94 8.88 -6.46 19.61
C THR A 94 9.78 -7.61 20.08
N CYS A 95 11.08 -7.46 19.87
CA CYS A 95 12.10 -8.43 20.30
C CYS A 95 12.41 -8.26 21.80
N GLU A 96 13.07 -9.25 22.38
CA GLU A 96 13.49 -9.22 23.81
C GLU A 96 14.42 -8.05 24.14
N ASP A 97 15.22 -7.60 23.19
CA ASP A 97 16.10 -6.43 23.32
C ASP A 97 15.39 -5.09 23.14
N GLY A 98 14.07 -5.11 22.92
CA GLY A 98 13.25 -3.95 22.63
C GLY A 98 13.32 -3.46 21.19
N GLY A 99 14.02 -4.15 20.29
CA GLY A 99 14.02 -3.92 18.86
C GLY A 99 12.68 -4.32 18.22
N LEU A 100 12.48 -3.92 16.97
CA LEU A 100 11.31 -4.27 16.19
C LEU A 100 11.72 -5.11 14.97
N GLU A 101 10.93 -6.14 14.67
CA GLU A 101 11.09 -6.96 13.48
C GLU A 101 9.74 -7.24 12.82
N ILE A 102 9.72 -7.30 11.49
CA ILE A 102 8.60 -7.87 10.75
C ILE A 102 8.91 -9.33 10.53
N VAL A 103 8.08 -10.22 11.07
CA VAL A 103 8.29 -11.67 11.04
C VAL A 103 7.20 -12.34 10.22
N SER A 104 7.57 -13.25 9.31
CA SER A 104 6.64 -14.13 8.60
C SER A 104 6.09 -15.18 9.59
N ASN A 105 5.01 -14.85 10.26
CA ASN A 105 4.40 -15.69 11.29
C ASN A 105 3.04 -16.30 10.86
N ASP A 106 2.75 -16.26 9.56
CA ASP A 106 1.53 -16.77 8.95
C ASP A 106 0.23 -16.21 9.53
N SER A 107 0.29 -15.02 10.15
CA SER A 107 -0.88 -14.34 10.72
C SER A 107 -1.87 -13.84 9.65
N GLY A 108 -1.40 -13.70 8.41
CA GLY A 108 -2.23 -13.48 7.24
C GLY A 108 -2.56 -12.00 6.95
N VAL A 109 -3.17 -11.81 5.79
CA VAL A 109 -3.64 -10.54 5.24
C VAL A 109 -5.12 -10.36 5.59
N ARG A 110 -5.51 -9.17 6.03
CA ARG A 110 -6.90 -8.86 6.34
C ARG A 110 -7.66 -8.55 5.06
N ILE A 111 -8.77 -9.25 4.83
CA ILE A 111 -9.68 -9.03 3.70
C ILE A 111 -11.00 -8.49 4.23
N VAL A 112 -11.44 -7.37 3.64
CA VAL A 112 -12.74 -6.75 3.92
C VAL A 112 -13.59 -6.83 2.66
N GLU A 113 -14.83 -7.29 2.79
CA GLU A 113 -15.83 -7.30 1.75
C GLU A 113 -16.85 -6.21 2.07
N ALA A 114 -17.09 -5.32 1.12
CA ALA A 114 -17.95 -4.18 1.32
C ALA A 114 -18.83 -3.91 0.09
N ARG A 115 -19.86 -3.09 0.31
CA ARG A 115 -20.76 -2.58 -0.73
C ARG A 115 -20.93 -1.09 -0.56
N ILE A 116 -21.01 -0.38 -1.69
CA ILE A 116 -21.31 1.05 -1.71
C ILE A 116 -22.56 1.28 -2.60
N PRO A 117 -23.56 2.06 -2.14
CA PRO A 117 -24.79 2.35 -2.88
C PRO A 117 -24.58 3.44 -3.94
N LEU A 118 -23.51 3.32 -4.73
CA LEU A 118 -23.17 4.15 -5.88
C LEU A 118 -22.84 3.26 -7.06
N SER A 119 -23.13 3.72 -8.25
CA SER A 119 -22.56 3.13 -9.46
C SER A 119 -21.09 3.57 -9.63
N LEU A 120 -20.33 2.82 -10.39
CA LEU A 120 -18.95 3.15 -10.68
C LEU A 120 -18.82 4.47 -11.46
N VAL A 121 -19.79 4.78 -12.33
CA VAL A 121 -19.84 6.05 -13.07
C VAL A 121 -20.07 7.22 -12.12
N GLU A 122 -21.07 7.12 -11.24
CA GLU A 122 -21.34 8.16 -10.23
C GLU A 122 -20.12 8.43 -9.35
N PHE A 123 -19.40 7.37 -8.95
CA PHE A 123 -18.15 7.52 -8.21
C PHE A 123 -17.08 8.28 -9.03
N LEU A 124 -16.85 7.88 -10.29
CA LEU A 124 -15.81 8.45 -11.14
C LEU A 124 -16.06 9.93 -11.47
N GLU A 125 -17.33 10.31 -11.61
CA GLU A 125 -17.78 11.69 -11.93
C GLU A 125 -18.02 12.55 -10.68
N SER A 126 -17.97 11.95 -9.47
CA SER A 126 -18.23 12.67 -8.23
C SER A 126 -17.18 13.74 -7.94
N LYS A 127 -17.65 14.91 -7.48
CA LYS A 127 -16.78 15.95 -6.93
C LYS A 127 -16.13 15.53 -5.61
N GLU A 128 -16.73 14.58 -4.92
CA GLU A 128 -16.24 14.00 -3.65
C GLU A 128 -15.43 12.73 -3.88
N LYS A 129 -14.99 12.46 -5.12
CA LYS A 129 -14.25 11.25 -5.51
C LYS A 129 -13.08 10.95 -4.58
N ASP A 130 -12.32 11.97 -4.21
CA ASP A 130 -11.15 11.79 -3.35
C ASP A 130 -11.52 11.39 -1.92
N GLN A 131 -12.67 11.84 -1.43
CA GLN A 131 -13.18 11.42 -0.13
C GLN A 131 -13.74 10.00 -0.20
N ILE A 132 -14.50 9.67 -1.24
CA ILE A 132 -15.05 8.31 -1.45
C ILE A 132 -13.91 7.29 -1.59
N LYS A 133 -12.79 7.63 -2.23
CA LYS A 133 -11.61 6.75 -2.33
C LYS A 133 -11.11 6.26 -0.97
N THR A 134 -11.22 7.07 0.07
CA THR A 134 -10.79 6.65 1.43
C THR A 134 -11.67 5.57 2.01
N GLU A 135 -12.94 5.53 1.63
CA GLU A 135 -13.87 4.47 2.03
C GLU A 135 -13.62 3.15 1.28
N LEU A 136 -12.95 3.22 0.11
CA LEU A 136 -12.64 2.03 -0.71
C LEU A 136 -11.39 1.28 -0.23
N VAL A 137 -10.72 1.74 0.82
CA VAL A 137 -9.58 1.07 1.46
C VAL A 137 -9.85 0.86 2.94
N SER A 138 -9.53 -0.32 3.45
CA SER A 138 -9.65 -0.65 4.87
C SER A 138 -8.27 -0.71 5.50
N TRP A 139 -8.16 -0.22 6.73
CA TRP A 139 -6.94 -0.30 7.52
C TRP A 139 -7.23 0.07 8.99
N LYS A 140 -6.30 -0.26 9.87
CA LYS A 140 -6.26 0.23 11.25
C LYS A 140 -4.83 0.64 11.58
N ASP A 141 -4.70 1.56 12.51
CA ASP A 141 -3.41 1.92 13.08
C ASP A 141 -2.78 0.69 13.76
N VAL A 142 -1.45 0.63 13.68
CA VAL A 142 -0.70 -0.37 14.43
C VAL A 142 -0.81 -0.03 15.91
N ASP A 143 -1.25 -0.99 16.72
CA ASP A 143 -1.19 -0.87 18.16
C ASP A 143 0.27 -0.94 18.60
N GLU A 144 0.84 0.20 18.99
CA GLU A 144 2.25 0.29 19.37
C GLU A 144 2.57 -0.49 20.64
N SER A 145 1.57 -0.71 21.49
CA SER A 145 1.73 -1.53 22.71
C SER A 145 1.78 -3.01 22.40
N ASN A 146 1.06 -3.44 21.36
CA ASN A 146 0.92 -4.83 20.94
C ASN A 146 0.97 -4.97 19.41
N PRO A 147 2.08 -4.60 18.75
CA PRO A 147 2.15 -4.52 17.30
C PRO A 147 1.92 -5.86 16.59
N GLN A 148 2.18 -6.98 17.27
CA GLN A 148 2.01 -8.34 16.76
C GLN A 148 0.55 -8.70 16.45
N PHE A 149 -0.43 -7.97 16.98
CA PHE A 149 -1.84 -8.19 16.68
C PHE A 149 -2.38 -7.31 15.54
N SER A 150 -1.57 -6.37 15.07
CA SER A 150 -1.96 -5.43 14.02
C SER A 150 -1.56 -5.92 12.64
N PRO A 151 -2.51 -6.18 11.73
CA PRO A 151 -2.18 -6.45 10.34
C PRO A 151 -1.46 -5.28 9.70
N LEU A 152 -0.45 -5.56 8.89
CA LEU A 152 0.31 -4.56 8.13
C LEU A 152 -0.19 -4.43 6.69
N TYR A 153 -0.97 -5.41 6.23
CA TYR A 153 -1.52 -5.48 4.89
C TYR A 153 -3.01 -5.78 4.93
N TYR A 154 -3.79 -4.95 4.23
CA TYR A 154 -5.24 -5.04 4.11
C TYR A 154 -5.63 -5.02 2.64
N ILE A 155 -6.67 -5.78 2.31
CA ILE A 155 -7.33 -5.79 1.01
C ILE A 155 -8.81 -5.54 1.25
N GLN A 156 -9.42 -4.66 0.49
CA GLN A 156 -10.86 -4.45 0.50
C GLN A 156 -11.44 -4.68 -0.88
N VAL A 157 -12.45 -5.52 -0.98
CA VAL A 157 -13.25 -5.69 -2.19
C VAL A 157 -14.55 -4.93 -1.99
N THR A 158 -14.78 -3.89 -2.76
CA THR A 158 -16.01 -3.09 -2.67
C THR A 158 -16.85 -3.26 -3.92
N ASN A 159 -18.10 -3.71 -3.76
CA ASN A 159 -19.07 -3.84 -4.84
C ASN A 159 -19.81 -2.54 -5.05
N PHE A 160 -19.85 -2.06 -6.28
CA PHE A 160 -20.69 -0.95 -6.71
C PHE A 160 -22.06 -1.44 -7.13
N GLN A 161 -23.07 -0.58 -7.01
CA GLN A 161 -24.47 -0.91 -7.36
C GLN A 161 -24.64 -1.41 -8.80
N CYS A 162 -23.80 -0.96 -9.73
CA CYS A 162 -23.83 -1.38 -11.14
C CYS A 162 -23.21 -2.76 -11.41
N GLY A 163 -22.68 -3.46 -10.37
CA GLY A 163 -21.95 -4.72 -10.51
C GLY A 163 -20.47 -4.57 -10.87
N GLY A 164 -19.95 -3.36 -11.06
CA GLY A 164 -18.52 -3.08 -11.04
C GLY A 164 -17.98 -3.23 -9.63
N TYR A 165 -16.65 -3.30 -9.48
CA TYR A 165 -16.02 -3.45 -8.17
C TYR A 165 -14.69 -2.70 -8.10
N SER A 166 -14.23 -2.44 -6.88
CA SER A 166 -12.87 -1.96 -6.63
C SER A 166 -12.12 -2.93 -5.73
N LEU A 167 -10.81 -2.94 -5.93
CA LEU A 167 -9.84 -3.57 -5.05
C LEU A 167 -9.05 -2.46 -4.36
N GLY A 168 -9.30 -2.27 -3.07
CA GLY A 168 -8.60 -1.35 -2.21
C GLY A 168 -7.45 -2.06 -1.51
N ILE A 169 -6.25 -1.50 -1.58
CA ILE A 169 -5.03 -2.02 -0.99
C ILE A 169 -4.54 -1.01 0.04
N SER A 170 -4.20 -1.48 1.23
CA SER A 170 -3.50 -0.69 2.23
C SER A 170 -2.32 -1.48 2.78
N CYS A 171 -1.12 -0.99 2.57
CA CYS A 171 0.11 -1.65 3.00
C CYS A 171 1.01 -0.69 3.78
N ASN A 172 1.50 -1.14 4.93
CA ASN A 172 2.47 -0.41 5.70
C ASN A 172 3.79 -0.32 4.92
N LEU A 173 4.38 0.89 4.82
CA LEU A 173 5.62 1.10 4.08
C LEU A 173 6.83 0.38 4.69
N LEU A 174 6.78 0.00 5.96
CA LEU A 174 7.79 -0.86 6.56
C LEU A 174 7.76 -2.27 5.98
N LEU A 175 6.58 -2.79 5.64
CA LEU A 175 6.39 -4.12 5.06
C LEU A 175 6.81 -4.16 3.59
N ALA A 176 6.22 -3.32 2.77
CA ALA A 176 6.52 -3.25 1.34
C ALA A 176 6.49 -1.81 0.82
N ASP A 177 7.37 -1.50 -0.12
CA ASP A 177 7.33 -0.27 -0.91
C ASP A 177 6.33 -0.40 -2.07
N PRO A 178 5.97 0.72 -2.72
CA PRO A 178 4.99 0.71 -3.80
C PRO A 178 5.35 -0.19 -4.99
N PHE A 179 6.61 -0.23 -5.39
CA PHE A 179 7.06 -1.07 -6.51
C PHE A 179 6.91 -2.56 -6.18
N ARG A 180 7.39 -2.99 -5.00
CA ARG A 180 7.24 -4.37 -4.54
C ARG A 180 5.78 -4.77 -4.46
N MET A 181 4.91 -3.86 -3.95
CA MET A 181 3.48 -4.15 -3.82
C MET A 181 2.82 -4.35 -5.19
N VAL A 182 3.07 -3.48 -6.17
CA VAL A 182 2.51 -3.62 -7.51
C VAL A 182 3.04 -4.89 -8.21
N LYS A 183 4.32 -5.21 -8.03
CA LYS A 183 4.90 -6.45 -8.54
C LYS A 183 4.21 -7.68 -7.94
N PHE A 184 3.98 -7.68 -6.62
CA PHE A 184 3.24 -8.75 -5.96
C PHE A 184 1.80 -8.87 -6.49
N LEU A 185 1.09 -7.75 -6.65
CA LEU A 185 -0.29 -7.74 -7.15
C LEU A 185 -0.40 -8.27 -8.58
N ASN A 186 0.53 -7.90 -9.47
CA ASN A 186 0.60 -8.45 -10.82
C ASN A 186 0.84 -9.97 -10.79
N ARG A 187 1.79 -10.43 -9.96
CA ARG A 187 2.07 -11.86 -9.80
C ARG A 187 0.87 -12.61 -9.23
N TRP A 188 0.22 -12.06 -8.22
CA TRP A 188 -1.01 -12.64 -7.68
C TRP A 188 -2.13 -12.70 -8.72
N ALA A 189 -2.31 -11.65 -9.52
CA ALA A 189 -3.29 -11.66 -10.60
C ALA A 189 -3.02 -12.77 -11.66
N GLU A 190 -1.75 -13.07 -11.94
CA GLU A 190 -1.36 -14.20 -12.79
C GLU A 190 -1.74 -15.54 -12.16
N ILE A 191 -1.37 -15.76 -10.89
CA ILE A 191 -1.72 -16.97 -10.12
C ILE A 191 -3.23 -17.14 -10.09
N HIS A 192 -3.97 -16.07 -9.81
CA HIS A 192 -5.42 -16.04 -9.78
C HIS A 192 -6.01 -16.51 -11.12
N LYS A 193 -5.55 -15.94 -12.24
CA LYS A 193 -6.04 -16.33 -13.58
C LYS A 193 -5.76 -17.80 -13.87
N ASN A 194 -4.58 -18.29 -13.51
CA ASN A 194 -4.22 -19.69 -13.73
C ASN A 194 -5.15 -20.62 -12.94
N ILE A 195 -5.43 -20.33 -11.67
CA ILE A 195 -6.30 -21.17 -10.84
C ILE A 195 -7.78 -21.05 -11.25
N ALA A 196 -8.26 -19.83 -11.49
CA ALA A 196 -9.68 -19.58 -11.78
C ALA A 196 -10.12 -20.07 -13.16
N TYR A 197 -9.18 -20.13 -14.12
CA TYR A 197 -9.45 -20.51 -15.52
C TYR A 197 -8.74 -21.79 -15.94
N GLU A 198 -8.24 -22.58 -14.99
CA GLU A 198 -7.67 -23.89 -15.26
C GLU A 198 -8.79 -24.88 -15.57
N GLY A 199 -8.79 -25.42 -16.79
CA GLY A 199 -9.80 -26.38 -17.27
C GLY A 199 -10.87 -25.76 -18.19
N GLU A 200 -11.64 -26.64 -18.84
CA GLU A 200 -12.71 -26.25 -19.80
C GLU A 200 -13.98 -25.73 -19.14
N ILE A 201 -14.20 -26.05 -17.85
CA ILE A 201 -15.40 -25.64 -17.10
C ILE A 201 -15.00 -24.53 -16.13
N PRO A 202 -15.68 -23.36 -16.17
CA PRO A 202 -15.49 -22.33 -15.18
C PRO A 202 -15.75 -22.85 -13.76
N ARG A 203 -14.75 -22.83 -12.90
CA ARG A 203 -14.92 -23.20 -11.50
C ARG A 203 -15.60 -22.06 -10.74
N THR A 204 -16.44 -22.40 -9.79
CA THR A 204 -16.97 -21.45 -8.82
C THR A 204 -16.06 -21.45 -7.59
N PRO A 205 -15.68 -20.27 -7.06
CA PRO A 205 -14.86 -20.22 -5.87
C PRO A 205 -15.58 -20.84 -4.66
N LEU A 206 -14.86 -21.55 -3.82
CA LEU A 206 -15.40 -22.22 -2.63
C LEU A 206 -16.02 -21.22 -1.63
N PHE A 207 -15.43 -20.03 -1.56
CA PHE A 207 -15.89 -18.97 -0.65
C PHE A 207 -16.89 -18.00 -1.29
N TYR A 208 -17.45 -18.36 -2.45
CA TYR A 208 -18.52 -17.59 -3.08
C TYR A 208 -19.88 -17.97 -2.51
N ALA A 209 -20.54 -17.02 -1.86
CA ALA A 209 -21.87 -17.20 -1.28
C ALA A 209 -22.85 -16.14 -1.82
N PRO A 210 -23.49 -16.38 -2.99
CA PRO A 210 -24.31 -15.36 -3.70
C PRO A 210 -25.52 -14.86 -2.91
N ASN A 211 -25.92 -15.52 -1.84
CA ASN A 211 -27.07 -15.16 -1.01
C ASN A 211 -26.72 -14.51 0.33
N PHE A 212 -25.46 -14.16 0.56
CA PHE A 212 -25.05 -13.53 1.82
C PHE A 212 -25.74 -12.16 2.04
N ALA A 213 -25.94 -11.42 0.97
CA ALA A 213 -26.63 -10.11 0.98
C ALA A 213 -28.12 -10.17 1.41
N LYS A 214 -28.72 -11.36 1.46
CA LYS A 214 -30.14 -11.57 1.88
C LYS A 214 -30.30 -11.97 3.33
N ARG A 215 -29.24 -12.15 4.12
CA ARG A 215 -29.34 -12.38 5.55
C ARG A 215 -29.64 -11.04 6.27
N VAL A 216 -30.88 -10.61 6.14
CA VAL A 216 -31.49 -9.57 6.96
C VAL A 216 -31.40 -10.01 8.41
N GLY A 217 -30.66 -9.30 9.25
CA GLY A 217 -30.73 -9.47 10.70
C GLY A 217 -29.43 -9.63 11.49
N CYS A 218 -28.27 -9.75 10.85
CA CYS A 218 -27.03 -9.56 11.60
C CYS A 218 -26.71 -8.06 11.63
N PRO A 219 -26.52 -7.45 12.82
CA PRO A 219 -25.97 -6.10 12.87
C PRO A 219 -24.62 -6.11 12.14
N PRO A 220 -24.31 -5.08 11.33
CA PRO A 220 -22.99 -4.98 10.71
C PRO A 220 -21.95 -5.10 11.81
N PRO A 221 -20.84 -5.81 11.58
CA PRO A 221 -19.75 -5.86 12.56
C PRO A 221 -19.42 -4.41 12.90
N SER A 222 -19.56 -4.06 14.19
CA SER A 222 -19.41 -2.72 14.71
C SER A 222 -18.18 -2.07 14.08
N SER A 223 -18.44 -1.07 13.27
CA SER A 223 -17.53 -0.11 12.66
C SER A 223 -16.05 -0.54 12.69
N ILE A 224 -15.60 -1.24 11.64
CA ILE A 224 -14.25 -1.01 11.16
C ILE A 224 -14.36 0.37 10.51
N ALA A 225 -14.54 1.39 11.35
CA ALA A 225 -14.45 2.75 10.90
C ALA A 225 -12.99 2.89 10.45
N ALA A 226 -12.79 3.06 9.17
CA ALA A 226 -11.59 3.66 8.69
C ALA A 226 -11.48 4.98 9.43
N ALA A 227 -10.60 5.05 10.42
CA ALA A 227 -10.22 6.32 11.02
C ALA A 227 -9.36 7.05 9.97
N SER A 228 -10.00 7.33 8.82
CA SER A 228 -9.37 8.03 7.73
C SER A 228 -9.33 9.50 8.12
N ASN A 229 -8.13 9.97 8.42
CA ASN A 229 -7.89 11.39 8.43
C ASN A 229 -7.92 11.85 6.96
N PRO A 230 -8.94 12.61 6.50
CA PRO A 230 -9.09 12.96 5.08
C PRO A 230 -7.92 13.76 4.51
N SER A 231 -7.02 14.23 5.38
CA SER A 231 -5.92 15.13 5.01
C SER A 231 -4.88 14.52 4.06
N TRP A 232 -4.82 13.20 3.92
CA TRP A 232 -3.78 12.54 3.12
C TRP A 232 -4.25 11.96 1.77
N THR A 233 -5.53 12.03 1.43
CA THR A 233 -6.08 11.47 0.17
C THR A 233 -5.50 12.07 -1.09
N ASN A 234 -4.95 13.28 -1.00
CA ASN A 234 -4.36 14.02 -2.11
C ASN A 234 -2.88 14.33 -1.86
N SER A 235 -2.17 13.47 -1.12
CA SER A 235 -0.72 13.59 -1.03
C SER A 235 -0.10 13.50 -2.42
N LYS A 236 0.90 14.33 -2.69
CA LYS A 236 1.65 14.29 -3.95
C LYS A 236 2.95 13.53 -3.71
N THR A 237 3.22 12.55 -4.55
CA THR A 237 4.45 11.75 -4.46
C THR A 237 5.24 11.87 -5.77
N ALA A 238 6.48 12.31 -5.68
CA ALA A 238 7.45 12.21 -6.77
C ALA A 238 8.24 10.91 -6.60
N ILE A 239 8.55 10.26 -7.71
CA ILE A 239 9.28 8.99 -7.75
C ILE A 239 10.54 9.22 -8.59
N PHE A 240 11.68 8.77 -8.07
CA PHE A 240 12.96 8.89 -8.74
C PHE A 240 13.67 7.55 -8.77
N ASP A 241 14.22 7.19 -9.93
CA ASP A 241 15.12 6.06 -10.13
C ASP A 241 16.54 6.59 -10.23
N ILE A 242 17.42 6.10 -9.38
CA ILE A 242 18.79 6.60 -9.24
C ILE A 242 19.77 5.48 -9.48
N SER A 243 20.74 5.73 -10.35
CA SER A 243 21.88 4.85 -10.60
C SER A 243 23.17 5.53 -10.17
N ILE A 244 24.01 4.82 -9.42
CA ILE A 244 25.28 5.33 -8.88
C ILE A 244 26.40 4.43 -9.33
N ASP A 245 27.43 5.00 -9.95
CA ASP A 245 28.57 4.28 -10.60
C ASP A 245 29.71 3.91 -9.67
N GLU A 246 29.58 3.92 -8.34
CA GLU A 246 30.70 3.70 -7.45
C GLU A 246 30.55 2.60 -6.39
N LYS A 247 31.68 1.98 -6.03
CA LYS A 247 31.83 1.13 -4.84
C LYS A 247 31.75 2.02 -3.59
N LEU A 248 30.57 2.06 -3.02
CA LEU A 248 30.19 2.93 -1.92
C LEU A 248 30.94 2.63 -0.62
N ASN A 249 31.90 3.46 -0.28
CA ASN A 249 32.55 3.41 1.05
C ASN A 249 31.74 4.16 2.13
N SER A 250 30.80 5.04 1.76
CA SER A 250 29.93 5.79 2.68
C SER A 250 28.49 5.84 2.16
N ARG A 251 27.74 4.73 2.33
CA ARG A 251 26.34 4.63 1.88
C ARG A 251 25.43 5.67 2.50
N ASP A 252 25.65 6.05 3.75
CA ASP A 252 24.79 6.98 4.48
C ASP A 252 24.96 8.43 3.94
N GLU A 253 26.18 8.87 3.63
CA GLU A 253 26.41 10.22 3.08
C GLU A 253 25.82 10.36 1.68
N ILE A 254 25.95 9.34 0.86
CA ILE A 254 25.39 9.32 -0.49
C ILE A 254 23.85 9.28 -0.44
N CYS A 255 23.29 8.44 0.41
CA CYS A 255 21.85 8.40 0.62
C CYS A 255 21.32 9.78 1.04
N ASN A 256 22.02 10.47 1.93
CA ASN A 256 21.66 11.80 2.39
C ASN A 256 21.70 12.85 1.27
N HIS A 257 22.76 12.85 0.46
CA HIS A 257 22.87 13.77 -0.67
C HIS A 257 21.75 13.50 -1.70
N VAL A 258 21.54 12.24 -2.06
CA VAL A 258 20.47 11.84 -3.01
C VAL A 258 19.10 12.26 -2.50
N VAL A 259 18.80 12.08 -1.22
CA VAL A 259 17.54 12.50 -0.60
C VAL A 259 17.35 14.02 -0.75
N SER A 260 18.38 14.83 -0.46
CA SER A 260 18.28 16.29 -0.60
C SER A 260 17.98 16.70 -2.03
N VAL A 261 18.70 16.15 -3.02
CA VAL A 261 18.46 16.44 -4.42
C VAL A 261 17.05 16.01 -4.86
N CYS A 262 16.59 14.83 -4.47
CA CYS A 262 15.24 14.38 -4.79
C CYS A 262 14.15 15.25 -4.16
N ILE A 263 14.37 15.80 -2.96
CA ILE A 263 13.43 16.74 -2.34
C ILE A 263 13.40 18.06 -3.14
N GLU A 264 14.54 18.60 -3.55
CA GLU A 264 14.62 19.82 -4.37
C GLU A 264 13.91 19.63 -5.71
N GLU A 265 14.18 18.56 -6.42
CA GLU A 265 13.51 18.21 -7.68
C GLU A 265 11.99 18.04 -7.50
N ALA A 266 11.56 17.44 -6.39
CA ALA A 266 10.14 17.27 -6.09
C ALA A 266 9.46 18.58 -5.69
N ASP A 267 10.15 19.46 -4.95
CA ASP A 267 9.71 20.81 -4.63
C ASP A 267 9.42 21.59 -5.94
N ASP A 268 10.34 21.55 -6.89
CA ASP A 268 10.21 22.22 -8.19
C ASP A 268 9.10 21.59 -9.06
N LYS A 269 9.04 20.26 -9.13
CA LYS A 269 8.04 19.53 -9.91
C LYS A 269 6.60 19.86 -9.50
N PHE A 270 6.35 20.04 -8.20
CA PHE A 270 5.00 20.29 -7.70
C PHE A 270 4.70 21.75 -7.36
N GLY A 271 5.71 22.63 -7.38
CA GLY A 271 5.58 24.01 -6.87
C GLY A 271 5.25 24.05 -5.38
N LEU A 272 5.65 23.02 -4.63
CA LEU A 272 5.46 22.89 -3.20
C LEU A 272 6.82 22.92 -2.51
N LYS A 273 6.84 23.09 -1.18
CA LYS A 273 8.06 22.95 -0.41
C LYS A 273 7.87 21.92 0.68
N MET A 274 8.81 20.97 0.75
CA MET A 274 8.88 20.04 1.86
C MET A 274 9.06 20.85 3.16
N GLY A 275 8.29 20.51 4.17
CA GLY A 275 8.40 21.11 5.49
C GLY A 275 9.82 21.00 6.08
N PRO A 276 10.12 21.74 7.15
CA PRO A 276 11.45 21.73 7.77
C PRO A 276 11.84 20.35 8.29
N ASN A 277 10.86 19.55 8.70
CA ASN A 277 11.06 18.19 9.15
C ASN A 277 10.32 17.20 8.26
N PHE A 278 10.91 16.02 8.06
CA PHE A 278 10.31 14.91 7.34
C PHE A 278 10.77 13.57 7.95
N VAL A 279 10.04 12.53 7.63
CA VAL A 279 10.42 11.16 8.00
C VAL A 279 11.13 10.50 6.84
N LEU A 280 12.32 9.99 7.11
CA LEU A 280 13.09 9.19 6.18
C LEU A 280 12.97 7.72 6.55
N ILE A 281 12.46 6.92 5.60
CA ILE A 281 12.43 5.46 5.68
C ILE A 281 13.43 4.93 4.66
N THR A 282 14.45 4.21 5.11
CA THR A 282 15.45 3.58 4.24
C THR A 282 15.28 2.08 4.30
N LYS A 283 15.02 1.44 3.16
CA LYS A 283 14.91 -0.03 3.03
C LYS A 283 16.16 -0.58 2.38
N LYS A 284 16.73 -1.58 3.01
CA LYS A 284 17.91 -2.31 2.50
C LYS A 284 17.50 -3.47 1.59
N PRO A 285 18.40 -3.98 0.75
CA PRO A 285 18.11 -5.11 -0.14
C PRO A 285 17.67 -6.39 0.59
N ASN A 286 18.10 -6.60 1.84
CA ASN A 286 17.70 -7.74 2.68
C ASN A 286 16.30 -7.57 3.31
N GLY A 287 15.62 -6.45 3.08
CA GLY A 287 14.30 -6.14 3.63
C GLY A 287 14.32 -5.33 4.93
N ASP A 288 15.47 -5.18 5.59
CA ASP A 288 15.59 -4.36 6.80
C ASP A 288 15.20 -2.90 6.51
N ALA A 289 14.57 -2.26 7.47
CA ALA A 289 14.17 -0.86 7.39
C ALA A 289 14.81 -0.04 8.52
N LYS A 290 15.22 1.17 8.18
CA LYS A 290 15.66 2.20 9.13
C LYS A 290 14.71 3.38 9.03
N VAL A 291 14.23 3.87 10.15
CA VAL A 291 13.32 5.03 10.22
C VAL A 291 13.95 6.11 11.07
N GLU A 292 13.97 7.33 10.56
CA GLU A 292 14.51 8.48 11.26
C GLU A 292 13.75 9.76 10.90
N LYS A 293 13.63 10.67 11.85
CA LYS A 293 13.17 12.03 11.58
C LYS A 293 14.37 12.88 11.18
N ARG A 294 14.22 13.64 10.12
CA ARG A 294 15.25 14.50 9.59
C ARG A 294 14.78 15.93 9.47
N SER A 295 15.73 16.86 9.64
CA SER A 295 15.54 18.26 9.32
C SER A 295 16.16 18.57 7.96
N LYS A 296 15.46 19.40 7.18
CA LYS A 296 15.95 19.92 5.89
C LYS A 296 17.15 20.89 6.06
N GLU A 297 17.30 21.51 7.24
CA GLU A 297 18.35 22.48 7.53
C GLU A 297 19.74 21.90 7.68
N GLY A 298 19.90 20.59 7.78
CA GLY A 298 21.17 19.90 7.76
C GLY A 298 21.73 19.80 6.35
N SER A 299 22.19 20.92 5.80
CA SER A 299 22.76 21.02 4.45
C SER A 299 23.92 20.05 4.26
N PHE A 300 23.71 19.00 3.50
CA PHE A 300 24.79 18.13 3.06
C PHE A 300 25.51 18.85 1.92
N GLY A 301 26.78 19.23 2.16
CA GLY A 301 27.60 19.86 1.15
C GLY A 301 27.69 19.01 -0.13
N PRO A 302 27.95 19.63 -1.30
CA PRO A 302 28.02 18.90 -2.55
C PRO A 302 29.14 17.84 -2.46
N LEU A 303 28.78 16.58 -2.64
CA LEU A 303 29.72 15.49 -2.85
C LEU A 303 30.39 15.70 -4.23
N LYS A 304 31.53 16.38 -4.24
CA LYS A 304 32.21 16.88 -5.46
C LYS A 304 32.68 15.80 -6.45
N SER A 305 32.52 14.51 -6.15
CA SER A 305 33.05 13.41 -6.99
C SER A 305 32.04 12.33 -7.34
N LEU A 306 30.79 12.41 -6.88
CA LEU A 306 29.81 11.35 -7.11
C LEU A 306 29.19 11.48 -8.50
N LYS A 307 29.35 10.46 -9.34
CA LYS A 307 28.60 10.32 -10.60
C LYS A 307 27.32 9.54 -10.34
N TYR A 308 26.18 10.17 -10.56
CA TYR A 308 24.86 9.55 -10.47
C TYR A 308 23.96 10.06 -11.57
N GLU A 309 22.99 9.24 -11.93
CA GLU A 309 21.89 9.61 -12.84
C GLU A 309 20.59 9.58 -12.06
N ILE A 310 19.77 10.62 -12.21
CA ILE A 310 18.42 10.71 -11.65
C ILE A 310 17.41 10.71 -12.78
N ASN A 311 16.49 9.76 -12.77
CA ASN A 311 15.38 9.69 -13.69
C ASN A 311 14.07 9.84 -12.91
N SER A 312 13.23 10.83 -13.28
CA SER A 312 11.88 10.97 -12.72
C SER A 312 10.97 9.91 -13.32
N SER A 313 10.24 9.20 -12.48
CA SER A 313 9.21 8.25 -12.89
C SER A 313 7.86 8.62 -12.26
N ASN A 314 6.79 7.96 -12.72
CA ASN A 314 5.43 8.22 -12.27
C ASN A 314 4.79 6.92 -11.73
N TRP A 315 3.60 7.06 -11.13
CA TRP A 315 2.84 5.90 -10.64
C TRP A 315 2.45 4.94 -11.77
N GLU A 316 2.23 5.45 -12.98
CA GLU A 316 1.90 4.66 -14.16
C GLU A 316 3.03 3.72 -14.56
N ASP A 317 4.29 4.13 -14.33
CA ASP A 317 5.49 3.33 -14.62
C ASP A 317 5.61 2.11 -13.70
N LEU A 318 4.87 2.07 -12.60
CA LEU A 318 4.75 0.90 -11.74
C LEU A 318 3.84 -0.20 -12.32
N GLU A 319 3.13 0.08 -13.42
CA GLU A 319 2.29 -0.88 -14.14
C GLU A 319 1.06 -1.40 -13.35
N ALA A 320 0.56 -0.64 -12.39
CA ALA A 320 -0.64 -1.00 -11.64
C ALA A 320 -1.90 -1.08 -12.53
N ASN A 321 -1.90 -0.39 -13.67
CA ASN A 321 -2.93 -0.47 -14.70
C ASN A 321 -2.97 -1.81 -15.46
N LYS A 322 -1.99 -2.68 -15.25
CA LYS A 322 -1.95 -4.04 -15.81
C LYS A 322 -2.49 -5.11 -14.85
N ILE A 323 -2.80 -4.77 -13.59
CA ILE A 323 -3.34 -5.71 -12.62
C ILE A 323 -4.71 -6.18 -13.09
N THR A 324 -4.84 -7.41 -13.53
CA THR A 324 -6.11 -7.97 -14.02
C THR A 324 -6.35 -9.37 -13.45
N PHE A 325 -7.40 -9.50 -12.66
CA PHE A 325 -7.85 -10.77 -12.05
C PHE A 325 -8.78 -11.56 -12.97
N ARG A 326 -9.37 -10.93 -13.97
CA ARG A 326 -10.21 -11.59 -14.99
C ARG A 326 -9.67 -11.30 -16.37
N ARG A 327 -9.76 -12.28 -17.28
CA ARG A 327 -9.39 -12.07 -18.68
C ARG A 327 -10.16 -10.88 -19.23
N ASP A 328 -9.48 -10.02 -19.98
CA ASP A 328 -10.05 -8.85 -20.67
C ASP A 328 -10.70 -7.78 -19.76
N ASN A 329 -10.44 -7.84 -18.44
CA ASN A 329 -10.93 -6.85 -17.48
C ASN A 329 -9.78 -5.99 -16.93
N LEU A 330 -9.28 -5.09 -17.76
CA LEU A 330 -8.29 -4.11 -17.31
C LEU A 330 -8.93 -3.09 -16.35
N PRO A 331 -8.15 -2.54 -15.43
CA PRO A 331 -8.59 -1.44 -14.60
C PRO A 331 -9.04 -0.24 -15.43
N ILE A 332 -10.14 0.38 -15.03
CA ILE A 332 -10.62 1.64 -15.63
C ILE A 332 -10.16 2.87 -14.85
N GLU A 333 -9.74 2.67 -13.62
CA GLU A 333 -9.20 3.71 -12.74
C GLU A 333 -8.21 3.06 -11.80
N VAL A 334 -7.07 3.72 -11.60
CA VAL A 334 -6.07 3.38 -10.58
C VAL A 334 -5.69 4.65 -9.84
N SER A 335 -5.80 4.62 -8.54
CA SER A 335 -5.44 5.73 -7.67
C SER A 335 -4.44 5.27 -6.62
N HIS A 336 -3.44 6.10 -6.33
CA HIS A 336 -2.40 5.83 -5.35
C HIS A 336 -2.21 7.05 -4.46
N TRP A 337 -1.93 6.83 -3.18
CA TRP A 337 -1.46 7.86 -2.27
C TRP A 337 -0.71 7.24 -1.10
N VAL A 338 0.15 8.03 -0.48
CA VAL A 338 0.79 7.69 0.79
C VAL A 338 0.06 8.43 1.90
N ALA A 339 -0.30 7.73 2.97
CA ALA A 339 -0.98 8.28 4.12
C ALA A 339 -0.13 8.16 5.38
N ARG A 340 -0.25 9.16 6.23
CA ARG A 340 0.34 9.21 7.56
C ARG A 340 -0.56 10.05 8.50
N ASN A 341 -0.47 9.82 9.80
CA ASN A 341 -1.35 10.50 10.77
C ASN A 341 -0.92 11.92 11.14
N ASP A 342 0.29 12.33 10.76
CA ASP A 342 0.80 13.69 10.97
C ASP A 342 0.96 14.48 9.65
N LEU A 343 1.34 15.74 9.76
CA LEU A 343 1.52 16.64 8.61
C LEU A 343 2.97 16.71 8.11
N GLU A 344 3.85 15.84 8.59
CA GLU A 344 5.24 15.81 8.13
C GLU A 344 5.37 15.07 6.79
N GLY A 345 6.23 15.54 5.91
CA GLY A 345 6.54 14.83 4.67
C GLY A 345 7.19 13.47 4.92
N VAL A 346 7.15 12.60 3.92
CA VAL A 346 7.76 11.27 3.97
C VAL A 346 8.68 11.09 2.77
N VAL A 347 9.90 10.63 3.05
CA VAL A 347 10.83 10.17 2.01
C VAL A 347 11.10 8.69 2.25
N LEU A 348 10.80 7.87 1.26
CA LEU A 348 11.12 6.45 1.27
C LEU A 348 12.25 6.18 0.27
N VAL A 349 13.35 5.63 0.74
CA VAL A 349 14.49 5.19 -0.07
C VAL A 349 14.54 3.67 -0.07
N VAL A 350 14.47 3.07 -1.24
CA VAL A 350 14.61 1.62 -1.45
C VAL A 350 15.91 1.37 -2.17
N ILE A 351 16.84 0.71 -1.50
CA ILE A 351 18.17 0.39 -2.05
C ILE A 351 18.09 -0.98 -2.73
N SER A 352 18.50 -1.04 -3.98
CA SER A 352 18.60 -2.30 -4.74
C SER A 352 19.91 -3.04 -4.44
N SER A 353 19.92 -4.35 -4.64
CA SER A 353 21.17 -5.10 -4.61
C SER A 353 22.10 -4.60 -5.72
N PRO A 354 23.41 -4.52 -5.47
CA PRO A 354 24.39 -4.12 -6.49
C PRO A 354 24.32 -5.06 -7.70
N TRP A 355 24.26 -4.47 -8.89
CA TRP A 355 24.32 -5.18 -10.15
C TRP A 355 25.42 -4.57 -11.03
N GLU A 356 26.34 -5.38 -11.54
CA GLU A 356 27.46 -4.95 -12.42
C GLU A 356 28.26 -3.73 -11.90
N GLY A 357 28.45 -3.63 -10.57
CA GLY A 357 29.19 -2.52 -9.96
C GLY A 357 28.37 -1.22 -9.79
N LYS A 358 27.09 -1.22 -10.17
CA LYS A 358 26.17 -0.10 -9.95
C LYS A 358 25.26 -0.38 -8.75
N CYS A 359 24.98 0.65 -7.98
CA CYS A 359 23.98 0.61 -6.92
C CYS A 359 22.77 1.41 -7.39
N GLY A 360 21.61 0.76 -7.42
CA GLY A 360 20.34 1.41 -7.72
C GLY A 360 19.61 1.84 -6.46
N MET A 361 18.93 2.98 -6.51
CA MET A 361 17.98 3.42 -5.47
C MET A 361 16.69 3.89 -6.11
N LYS A 362 15.56 3.56 -5.50
CA LYS A 362 14.28 4.18 -5.83
C LYS A 362 13.85 5.07 -4.67
N VAL A 363 13.58 6.33 -4.95
CA VAL A 363 13.22 7.34 -3.95
C VAL A 363 11.81 7.84 -4.20
N TYR A 364 10.98 7.80 -3.16
CA TYR A 364 9.62 8.33 -3.16
C TYR A 364 9.59 9.53 -2.22
N VAL A 365 9.32 10.72 -2.76
CA VAL A 365 9.18 11.95 -1.98
C VAL A 365 7.71 12.31 -1.92
N THR A 366 7.12 12.22 -0.73
CA THR A 366 5.69 12.47 -0.52
C THR A 366 5.46 13.73 0.30
N PHE A 367 4.66 14.64 -0.25
CA PHE A 367 4.20 15.84 0.42
C PHE A 367 2.84 15.60 1.03
N PRO A 368 2.61 16.03 2.29
CA PRO A 368 1.27 16.09 2.83
C PRO A 368 0.43 17.07 2.00
N ARG A 369 -0.88 16.90 2.01
CA ARG A 369 -1.77 17.90 1.43
C ARG A 369 -1.51 19.23 2.14
N ALA A 370 -1.21 20.28 1.40
CA ALA A 370 -1.27 21.64 1.95
C ALA A 370 -2.71 21.88 2.42
N ASN A 371 -2.91 22.06 3.72
CA ASN A 371 -4.21 22.53 4.23
C ASN A 371 -4.50 23.84 3.51
N GLY A 372 -5.51 23.82 2.66
CA GLY A 372 -5.81 24.91 1.75
C GLY A 372 -5.92 26.25 2.46
N LEU A 373 -5.06 27.14 2.07
CA LEU A 373 -5.36 28.54 1.91
C LEU A 373 -6.20 28.64 0.62
N TYR A 374 -7.51 28.54 0.75
CA TYR A 374 -8.52 29.11 -0.14
C TYR A 374 -9.71 29.53 0.70
#